data_0deffaae03720601d69aef7af69b529e
#
_entry.id   0deffaae03720601d69aef7af69b529e
#
_cell.length_a   1.000
_cell.length_b   1.000
_cell.length_c   1.000
_cell.angle_alpha   90.00
_cell.angle_beta   90.00
_cell.angle_gamma   90.00
#
_symmetry.space_group_name_H-M   'P 1'
#
loop_
_entity.id
_entity.type
_entity.pdbx_description
1 polymer ?
#
loop_
_entity_poly.entity_id
_entity_poly.type
_entity_poly.pdbx_seq_one_letter_code
_entity_poly.pdbx_strand_id
1 'polypeptide(L)'
;MDDSKIIDLYWQRDEKAIEETDSKYGAYCRAVSMNILGVREDAEECVSDTYARAWNAMPPERPGRLRAWIAGITRNLSIDRWRRERTHGRGSTVTVLLSELEECVSSPRGLEEITDARELGRVLNGWLGSLPRQDCADFMRRYWGGESVADIAASRGVSANALSQKFARMRKSLRSYLEEKGAVL
;
A
#
# COMPACT_ATOMS: atom_id res chain seq x y z
N MET A 1 -17.52 -14.95 -4.07
CA MET A 1 -17.15 -16.03 -3.11
C MET A 1 -16.55 -15.44 -1.82
N ASP A 2 -16.57 -16.18 -0.67
CA ASP A 2 -15.93 -15.73 0.57
C ASP A 2 -14.41 -15.95 0.52
N ASP A 3 -13.66 -15.10 1.26
CA ASP A 3 -12.19 -15.14 1.27
C ASP A 3 -11.64 -16.50 1.68
N SER A 4 -12.24 -17.15 2.67
CA SER A 4 -11.83 -18.47 3.12
C SER A 4 -11.91 -19.52 2.02
N LYS A 5 -13.00 -19.49 1.24
CA LYS A 5 -13.20 -20.42 0.11
C LYS A 5 -12.22 -20.16 -1.02
N ILE A 6 -11.90 -18.88 -1.31
CA ILE A 6 -10.88 -18.53 -2.30
C ILE A 6 -9.51 -19.07 -1.86
N ILE A 7 -9.16 -18.88 -0.58
CA ILE A 7 -7.91 -19.41 -0.02
C ILE A 7 -7.88 -20.93 -0.10
N ASP A 8 -8.98 -21.61 0.18
CA ASP A 8 -9.07 -23.08 0.07
C ASP A 8 -8.84 -23.55 -1.37
N LEU A 9 -9.33 -22.83 -2.38
CA LEU A 9 -9.04 -23.14 -3.79
C LEU A 9 -7.54 -23.03 -4.10
N TYR A 10 -6.84 -22.00 -3.61
CA TYR A 10 -5.37 -21.91 -3.74
C TYR A 10 -4.66 -23.10 -3.10
N TRP A 11 -5.12 -23.52 -1.92
CA TRP A 11 -4.54 -24.68 -1.22
C TRP A 11 -4.79 -25.99 -1.94
N GLN A 12 -5.93 -26.12 -2.65
CA GLN A 12 -6.27 -27.27 -3.50
C GLN A 12 -5.60 -27.23 -4.88
N ARG A 13 -4.87 -26.14 -5.19
CA ARG A 13 -4.30 -25.90 -6.52
C ARG A 13 -5.36 -25.87 -7.63
N ASP A 14 -6.57 -25.39 -7.33
CA ASP A 14 -7.64 -25.16 -8.30
C ASP A 14 -7.47 -23.78 -8.94
N GLU A 15 -7.31 -23.73 -10.27
CA GLU A 15 -7.12 -22.49 -11.04
C GLU A 15 -8.28 -21.49 -10.88
N LYS A 16 -9.47 -21.95 -10.50
CA LYS A 16 -10.60 -21.09 -10.13
C LYS A 16 -10.26 -20.09 -9.02
N ALA A 17 -9.23 -20.37 -8.20
CA ALA A 17 -8.75 -19.44 -7.21
C ALA A 17 -8.38 -18.08 -7.81
N ILE A 18 -7.73 -18.10 -8.99
CA ILE A 18 -7.30 -16.88 -9.70
C ILE A 18 -8.52 -16.14 -10.24
N GLU A 19 -9.45 -16.85 -10.89
CA GLU A 19 -10.68 -16.27 -11.43
C GLU A 19 -11.53 -15.61 -10.35
N GLU A 20 -11.73 -16.29 -9.23
CA GLU A 20 -12.49 -15.75 -8.09
C GLU A 20 -11.78 -14.57 -7.41
N THR A 21 -10.45 -14.60 -7.37
CA THR A 21 -9.65 -13.46 -6.85
C THR A 21 -9.79 -12.26 -7.78
N ASP A 22 -9.67 -12.43 -9.10
CA ASP A 22 -9.85 -11.33 -10.06
C ASP A 22 -11.28 -10.79 -10.03
N SER A 23 -12.29 -11.65 -10.04
CA SER A 23 -13.68 -11.25 -9.94
C SER A 23 -13.97 -10.39 -8.71
N LYS A 24 -13.37 -10.72 -7.56
CA LYS A 24 -13.63 -10.05 -6.29
C LYS A 24 -12.73 -8.84 -6.04
N TYR A 25 -11.46 -8.91 -6.40
CA TYR A 25 -10.43 -7.93 -6.04
C TYR A 25 -9.69 -7.31 -7.23
N GLY A 26 -9.90 -7.80 -8.45
CA GLY A 26 -9.16 -7.36 -9.62
C GLY A 26 -9.32 -5.87 -9.91
N ALA A 27 -10.54 -5.32 -9.81
CA ALA A 27 -10.78 -3.90 -9.99
C ALA A 27 -10.00 -3.05 -8.96
N TYR A 28 -9.95 -3.51 -7.71
CA TYR A 28 -9.20 -2.83 -6.65
C TYR A 28 -7.68 -2.92 -6.87
N CYS A 29 -7.17 -4.08 -7.25
CA CYS A 29 -5.75 -4.26 -7.56
C CYS A 29 -5.32 -3.41 -8.77
N ARG A 30 -6.13 -3.38 -9.84
CA ARG A 30 -5.91 -2.51 -11.00
C ARG A 30 -5.88 -1.03 -10.61
N ALA A 31 -6.79 -0.58 -9.74
CA ALA A 31 -6.79 0.79 -9.25
C ALA A 31 -5.51 1.12 -8.45
N VAL A 32 -5.09 0.24 -7.53
CA VAL A 32 -3.85 0.42 -6.76
C VAL A 32 -2.64 0.50 -7.68
N SER A 33 -2.52 -0.42 -8.64
CA SER A 33 -1.39 -0.44 -9.58
C SER A 33 -1.41 0.77 -10.51
N MET A 34 -2.57 1.14 -11.04
CA MET A 34 -2.75 2.30 -11.92
C MET A 34 -2.40 3.62 -11.23
N ASN A 35 -2.76 3.78 -9.95
CA ASN A 35 -2.39 4.95 -9.15
C ASN A 35 -0.87 5.09 -8.97
N ILE A 36 -0.14 3.98 -8.98
CA ILE A 36 1.32 3.95 -8.82
C ILE A 36 2.03 4.14 -10.16
N LEU A 37 1.62 3.39 -11.18
CA LEU A 37 2.32 3.32 -12.46
C LEU A 37 1.84 4.36 -13.47
N GLY A 38 0.55 4.73 -13.44
CA GLY A 38 -0.06 5.68 -14.37
C GLY A 38 -0.24 5.14 -15.80
N VAL A 39 0.17 3.92 -16.08
CA VAL A 39 0.09 3.25 -17.38
C VAL A 39 -0.75 1.98 -17.22
N ARG A 40 -1.77 1.85 -18.07
CA ARG A 40 -2.77 0.78 -17.93
C ARG A 40 -2.18 -0.61 -18.18
N GLU A 41 -1.38 -0.73 -19.23
CA GLU A 41 -0.74 -1.99 -19.63
C GLU A 41 0.18 -2.51 -18.52
N ASP A 42 0.96 -1.62 -17.92
CA ASP A 42 1.85 -1.93 -16.81
C ASP A 42 1.06 -2.34 -15.56
N ALA A 43 -0.08 -1.67 -15.32
CA ALA A 43 -0.94 -1.98 -14.20
C ALA A 43 -1.60 -3.37 -14.36
N GLU A 44 -2.04 -3.72 -15.55
CA GLU A 44 -2.62 -5.03 -15.86
C GLU A 44 -1.59 -6.15 -15.72
N GLU A 45 -0.34 -5.93 -16.18
CA GLU A 45 0.75 -6.87 -16.00
C GLU A 45 1.09 -7.09 -14.52
N CYS A 46 1.20 -6.02 -13.72
CA CYS A 46 1.43 -6.13 -12.28
C CYS A 46 0.30 -6.88 -11.56
N VAL A 47 -0.95 -6.76 -12.01
CA VAL A 47 -2.05 -7.53 -11.44
C VAL A 47 -1.94 -9.01 -11.80
N SER A 48 -1.55 -9.33 -13.03
CA SER A 48 -1.28 -10.71 -13.45
C SER A 48 -0.15 -11.32 -12.61
N ASP A 49 0.96 -10.60 -12.45
CA ASP A 49 2.10 -11.01 -11.59
C ASP A 49 1.68 -11.19 -10.12
N THR A 50 0.71 -10.38 -9.64
CA THR A 50 0.14 -10.53 -8.30
C THR A 50 -0.51 -11.89 -8.13
N TYR A 51 -1.27 -12.35 -9.12
CA TYR A 51 -1.94 -13.65 -9.04
C TYR A 51 -0.95 -14.80 -9.14
N ALA A 52 0.06 -14.69 -10.00
CA ALA A 52 1.15 -15.67 -10.07
C ALA A 52 1.90 -15.75 -8.73
N ARG A 53 2.17 -14.62 -8.08
CA ARG A 53 2.82 -14.59 -6.77
C ARG A 53 1.92 -15.16 -5.67
N ALA A 54 0.63 -14.86 -5.69
CA ALA A 54 -0.34 -15.43 -4.76
C ALA A 54 -0.44 -16.94 -4.91
N TRP A 55 -0.47 -17.44 -6.15
CA TRP A 55 -0.45 -18.87 -6.45
C TRP A 55 0.78 -19.57 -5.90
N ASN A 56 1.94 -18.97 -6.02
CA ASN A 56 3.19 -19.55 -5.53
C ASN A 56 3.33 -19.47 -4.00
N ALA A 57 2.73 -18.49 -3.37
CA ALA A 57 2.81 -18.28 -1.92
C ALA A 57 1.80 -19.15 -1.15
N MET A 58 0.65 -19.46 -1.73
CA MET A 58 -0.39 -20.30 -1.14
C MET A 58 -0.42 -21.69 -1.80
N PRO A 59 -0.18 -22.81 -1.09
CA PRO A 59 0.40 -22.89 0.25
C PRO A 59 1.90 -22.58 0.28
N PRO A 60 2.53 -22.31 1.44
CA PRO A 60 2.01 -22.52 2.80
C PRO A 60 1.31 -21.33 3.44
N GLU A 61 1.35 -20.14 2.82
CA GLU A 61 0.72 -18.96 3.41
C GLU A 61 -0.81 -19.08 3.45
N ARG A 62 -1.41 -18.63 4.55
CA ARG A 62 -2.86 -18.56 4.72
C ARG A 62 -3.26 -17.20 5.31
N PRO A 63 -3.47 -16.18 4.46
CA PRO A 63 -3.69 -14.83 4.92
C PRO A 63 -5.03 -14.69 5.66
N GLY A 64 -5.03 -14.05 6.83
CA GLY A 64 -6.25 -13.79 7.59
C GLY A 64 -7.15 -12.71 6.97
N ARG A 65 -6.61 -11.89 6.06
CA ARG A 65 -7.33 -10.83 5.31
C ARG A 65 -6.85 -10.83 3.87
N LEU A 66 -7.53 -11.61 3.03
CA LEU A 66 -7.12 -11.84 1.64
C LEU A 66 -7.01 -10.52 0.84
N ARG A 67 -7.99 -9.62 0.96
CA ARG A 67 -7.96 -8.31 0.28
C ARG A 67 -6.68 -7.52 0.59
N ALA A 68 -6.32 -7.39 1.86
CA ALA A 68 -5.16 -6.63 2.27
C ALA A 68 -3.85 -7.29 1.82
N TRP A 69 -3.80 -8.61 1.86
CA TRP A 69 -2.64 -9.39 1.47
C TRP A 69 -2.39 -9.29 -0.04
N ILE A 70 -3.41 -9.52 -0.88
CA ILE A 70 -3.33 -9.37 -2.34
C ILE A 70 -2.95 -7.94 -2.74
N ALA A 71 -3.61 -6.92 -2.14
CA ALA A 71 -3.28 -5.52 -2.40
C ALA A 71 -1.84 -5.17 -2.01
N GLY A 72 -1.31 -5.77 -0.95
CA GLY A 72 0.09 -5.63 -0.54
C GLY A 72 1.05 -6.16 -1.61
N ILE A 73 0.76 -7.33 -2.17
CA ILE A 73 1.55 -7.90 -3.27
C ILE A 73 1.50 -6.98 -4.49
N THR A 74 0.29 -6.57 -4.92
CA THR A 74 0.10 -5.67 -6.06
C THR A 74 0.88 -4.38 -5.90
N ARG A 75 0.77 -3.76 -4.71
CA ARG A 75 1.47 -2.51 -4.42
C ARG A 75 2.98 -2.67 -4.49
N ASN A 76 3.52 -3.71 -3.87
CA ASN A 76 4.97 -3.96 -3.87
C ASN A 76 5.50 -4.19 -5.30
N LEU A 77 4.82 -5.01 -6.10
CA LEU A 77 5.19 -5.23 -7.50
C LEU A 77 5.14 -3.94 -8.31
N SER A 78 4.09 -3.12 -8.10
CA SER A 78 3.94 -1.83 -8.79
C SER A 78 5.06 -0.85 -8.40
N ILE A 79 5.44 -0.78 -7.12
CA ILE A 79 6.54 0.06 -6.66
C ILE A 79 7.88 -0.44 -7.22
N ASP A 80 8.12 -1.75 -7.22
CA ASP A 80 9.35 -2.34 -7.74
C ASP A 80 9.48 -2.10 -9.26
N ARG A 81 8.37 -2.20 -10.00
CA ARG A 81 8.33 -1.85 -11.42
C ARG A 81 8.61 -0.36 -11.63
N TRP A 82 7.92 0.51 -10.90
CA TRP A 82 8.13 1.94 -10.94
C TRP A 82 9.60 2.34 -10.64
N ARG A 83 10.24 1.72 -9.63
CA ARG A 83 11.64 1.96 -9.30
C ARG A 83 12.58 1.59 -10.45
N ARG A 84 12.33 0.46 -11.12
CA ARG A 84 13.10 0.03 -12.28
C ARG A 84 12.96 1.01 -13.47
N GLU A 85 11.76 1.52 -13.70
CA GLU A 85 11.48 2.44 -14.80
C GLU A 85 11.96 3.87 -14.54
N ARG A 86 12.10 4.27 -13.26
CA ARG A 86 12.63 5.59 -12.87
C ARG A 86 14.09 5.80 -13.35
N THR A 87 14.88 4.76 -13.47
CA THR A 87 16.20 4.82 -14.12
C THR A 87 16.10 5.37 -15.56
N HIS A 88 14.89 5.44 -16.13
CA HIS A 88 14.59 5.94 -17.49
C HIS A 88 13.78 7.26 -17.50
N GLY A 89 13.68 8.01 -16.39
CA GLY A 89 13.30 9.44 -16.40
C GLY A 89 11.82 9.79 -16.31
N ARG A 90 10.90 8.91 -15.87
CA ARG A 90 9.49 9.26 -15.64
C ARG A 90 9.21 9.50 -14.16
N GLY A 91 9.06 10.79 -13.77
CA GLY A 91 8.57 11.18 -12.43
C GLY A 91 7.08 10.87 -12.29
N SER A 92 6.68 10.14 -11.24
CA SER A 92 5.28 9.79 -10.98
C SER A 92 4.84 10.20 -9.58
N THR A 93 3.53 10.11 -9.34
CA THR A 93 2.86 10.32 -8.05
C THR A 93 3.56 9.61 -6.88
N VAL A 94 4.16 8.43 -7.13
CA VAL A 94 4.89 7.65 -6.11
C VAL A 94 6.14 8.37 -5.61
N THR A 95 6.84 9.16 -6.44
CA THR A 95 7.99 9.96 -5.98
C THR A 95 7.56 10.94 -4.89
N VAL A 96 6.43 11.62 -5.11
CA VAL A 96 5.87 12.57 -4.13
C VAL A 96 5.46 11.84 -2.85
N LEU A 97 4.80 10.69 -2.97
CA LEU A 97 4.37 9.90 -1.81
C LEU A 97 5.54 9.37 -0.99
N LEU A 98 6.58 8.88 -1.64
CA LEU A 98 7.77 8.38 -0.97
C LEU A 98 8.52 9.54 -0.30
N SER A 99 8.71 10.70 -0.97
CA SER A 99 9.37 11.85 -0.36
C SER A 99 8.56 12.40 0.82
N GLU A 100 7.23 12.46 0.72
CA GLU A 100 6.36 12.85 1.84
C GLU A 100 6.52 11.92 3.06
N LEU A 101 6.72 10.62 2.85
CA LEU A 101 6.93 9.66 3.94
C LEU A 101 8.39 9.62 4.40
N GLU A 102 9.36 9.80 3.50
CA GLU A 102 10.78 9.92 3.84
C GLU A 102 11.01 11.08 4.80
N GLU A 103 10.32 12.21 4.63
CA GLU A 103 10.35 13.31 5.60
C GLU A 103 9.91 12.90 7.02
N CYS A 104 9.10 11.83 7.15
CA CYS A 104 8.65 11.32 8.45
C CYS A 104 9.66 10.35 9.08
N VAL A 105 10.44 9.66 8.25
CA VAL A 105 11.32 8.55 8.66
C VAL A 105 12.79 8.96 8.64
N SER A 106 13.14 10.03 7.88
CA SER A 106 14.52 10.49 7.76
C SER A 106 15.00 11.19 9.04
N SER A 107 15.76 10.46 9.84
CA SER A 107 16.73 11.04 10.76
C SER A 107 18.06 11.21 10.02
N PRO A 108 18.94 12.17 10.43
CA PRO A 108 20.29 12.32 9.87
C PRO A 108 21.22 11.10 10.06
N ARG A 109 20.79 10.12 10.82
CA ARG A 109 21.50 8.84 11.04
C ARG A 109 20.73 7.75 10.32
N GLY A 110 21.23 7.35 9.18
CA GLY A 110 20.70 6.47 8.15
C GLY A 110 19.80 5.31 8.55
N LEU A 111 19.06 4.83 7.58
CA LEU A 111 18.18 3.64 7.56
C LEU A 111 18.86 2.30 8.01
N GLU A 112 20.12 2.33 8.37
CA GLU A 112 20.92 1.14 8.68
C GLU A 112 20.64 0.53 10.07
N GLU A 113 19.87 1.22 10.94
CA GLU A 113 19.57 0.74 12.31
C GLU A 113 18.12 0.31 12.55
N ILE A 114 17.24 0.27 11.53
CA ILE A 114 15.92 -0.39 11.67
C ILE A 114 16.15 -1.90 11.60
N THR A 115 16.46 -2.48 12.73
CA THR A 115 16.91 -3.87 12.86
C THR A 115 15.78 -4.89 12.62
N ASP A 116 14.49 -4.50 12.58
CA ASP A 116 13.39 -5.41 12.28
C ASP A 116 12.19 -4.72 11.62
N ALA A 117 11.95 -5.04 10.34
CA ALA A 117 10.77 -4.57 9.61
C ALA A 117 9.43 -4.95 10.30
N ARG A 118 9.42 -6.00 11.12
CA ARG A 118 8.25 -6.41 11.91
C ARG A 118 7.99 -5.45 13.07
N GLU A 119 9.06 -4.92 13.69
CA GLU A 119 8.96 -3.91 14.76
C GLU A 119 8.39 -2.61 14.21
N LEU A 120 8.95 -2.10 13.11
CA LEU A 120 8.41 -0.92 12.43
C LEU A 120 6.95 -1.12 12.03
N GLY A 121 6.60 -2.30 11.52
CA GLY A 121 5.21 -2.64 11.19
C GLY A 121 4.28 -2.60 12.40
N ARG A 122 4.73 -3.06 13.58
CA ARG A 122 3.96 -2.97 14.85
C ARG A 122 3.76 -1.53 15.30
N VAL A 123 4.81 -0.72 15.24
CA VAL A 123 4.76 0.70 15.62
C VAL A 123 3.82 1.47 14.70
N LEU A 124 3.93 1.28 13.37
CA LEU A 124 3.03 1.89 12.38
C LEU A 124 1.57 1.48 12.59
N ASN A 125 1.31 0.20 12.84
CA ASN A 125 -0.04 -0.29 13.13
C ASN A 125 -0.60 0.31 14.43
N GLY A 126 0.24 0.51 15.45
CA GLY A 126 -0.13 1.18 16.69
C GLY A 126 -0.56 2.63 16.44
N TRP A 127 0.22 3.38 15.67
CA TRP A 127 -0.12 4.75 15.29
C TRP A 127 -1.39 4.82 14.45
N LEU A 128 -1.53 3.99 13.41
CA LEU A 128 -2.73 3.92 12.58
C LEU A 128 -3.98 3.62 13.42
N GLY A 129 -3.84 2.72 14.41
CA GLY A 129 -4.93 2.38 15.33
C GLY A 129 -5.32 3.52 16.29
N SER A 130 -4.42 4.49 16.54
CA SER A 130 -4.71 5.67 17.35
C SER A 130 -5.44 6.78 16.59
N LEU A 131 -5.47 6.72 15.25
CA LEU A 131 -6.16 7.71 14.43
C LEU A 131 -7.69 7.51 14.46
N PRO A 132 -8.47 8.60 14.35
CA PRO A 132 -9.88 8.50 14.01
C PRO A 132 -10.08 7.63 12.77
N ARG A 133 -11.12 6.79 12.77
CA ARG A 133 -11.38 5.82 11.68
C ARG A 133 -11.31 6.41 10.29
N GLN A 134 -11.84 7.63 10.12
CA GLN A 134 -11.85 8.31 8.83
C GLN A 134 -10.47 8.79 8.41
N ASP A 135 -9.66 9.24 9.36
CA ASP A 135 -8.30 9.72 9.13
C ASP A 135 -7.38 8.57 8.74
N CYS A 136 -7.52 7.44 9.44
CA CYS A 136 -6.84 6.20 9.08
C CYS A 136 -7.22 5.75 7.66
N ALA A 137 -8.51 5.80 7.30
CA ALA A 137 -8.96 5.45 5.95
C ALA A 137 -8.37 6.38 4.88
N ASP A 138 -8.36 7.70 5.12
CA ASP A 138 -7.77 8.67 4.19
C ASP A 138 -6.26 8.47 4.03
N PHE A 139 -5.56 8.24 5.13
CA PHE A 139 -4.12 7.95 5.13
C PHE A 139 -3.81 6.68 4.33
N MET A 140 -4.57 5.61 4.54
CA MET A 140 -4.42 4.37 3.78
C MET A 140 -4.72 4.54 2.30
N ARG A 141 -5.74 5.32 1.93
CA ARG A 141 -6.04 5.64 0.52
C ARG A 141 -4.89 6.38 -0.14
N ARG A 142 -4.34 7.40 0.56
CA ARG A 142 -3.24 8.21 0.04
C ARG A 142 -1.94 7.40 -0.09
N TYR A 143 -1.45 6.84 1.02
CA TYR A 143 -0.09 6.29 1.10
C TYR A 143 -0.01 4.80 0.76
N TRP A 144 -1.09 4.07 0.93
CA TRP A 144 -1.16 2.66 0.54
C TRP A 144 -1.78 2.49 -0.85
N GLY A 145 -2.89 3.15 -1.11
CA GLY A 145 -3.65 3.07 -2.37
C GLY A 145 -3.10 3.96 -3.48
N GLY A 146 -2.22 4.92 -3.17
CA GLY A 146 -1.66 5.86 -4.15
C GLY A 146 -2.66 6.89 -4.70
N GLU A 147 -3.84 7.04 -4.07
CA GLU A 147 -4.86 7.98 -4.52
C GLU A 147 -4.39 9.44 -4.40
N SER A 148 -4.80 10.28 -5.35
CA SER A 148 -4.49 11.70 -5.28
C SER A 148 -5.26 12.39 -4.14
N VAL A 149 -4.68 13.48 -3.61
CA VAL A 149 -5.39 14.31 -2.61
C VAL A 149 -6.70 14.85 -3.18
N ALA A 150 -6.72 15.18 -4.47
CA ALA A 150 -7.91 15.70 -5.14
C ALA A 150 -9.04 14.67 -5.19
N ASP A 151 -8.74 13.41 -5.54
CA ASP A 151 -9.73 12.33 -5.63
C ASP A 151 -10.29 11.98 -4.25
N ILE A 152 -9.42 11.90 -3.22
CA ILE A 152 -9.86 11.66 -1.85
C ILE A 152 -10.75 12.82 -1.38
N ALA A 153 -10.35 14.06 -1.62
CA ALA A 153 -11.11 15.25 -1.23
C ALA A 153 -12.48 15.30 -1.93
N ALA A 154 -12.53 15.05 -3.24
CA ALA A 154 -13.77 14.98 -4.01
C ALA A 154 -14.72 13.92 -3.46
N SER A 155 -14.23 12.71 -3.18
CA SER A 155 -15.04 11.62 -2.62
C SER A 155 -15.56 11.91 -1.19
N ARG A 156 -14.89 12.82 -0.47
CA ARG A 156 -15.22 13.25 0.89
C ARG A 156 -16.07 14.53 0.96
N GLY A 157 -16.23 15.23 -0.15
CA GLY A 157 -16.89 16.55 -0.17
C GLY A 157 -16.12 17.63 0.61
N VAL A 158 -14.78 17.53 0.68
CA VAL A 158 -13.92 18.52 1.36
C VAL A 158 -12.96 19.18 0.35
N SER A 159 -12.37 20.31 0.71
CA SER A 159 -11.40 20.95 -0.17
C SER A 159 -10.06 20.19 -0.16
N ALA A 160 -9.41 20.11 -1.33
CA ALA A 160 -8.09 19.47 -1.46
C ALA A 160 -7.05 20.15 -0.56
N ASN A 161 -7.13 21.47 -0.38
CA ASN A 161 -6.22 22.21 0.51
C ASN A 161 -6.39 21.81 1.99
N ALA A 162 -7.63 21.71 2.47
CA ALA A 162 -7.91 21.26 3.84
C ALA A 162 -7.40 19.84 4.08
N LEU A 163 -7.58 18.95 3.10
CA LEU A 163 -7.09 17.57 3.18
C LEU A 163 -5.56 17.51 3.12
N SER A 164 -4.90 18.31 2.28
CA SER A 164 -3.43 18.43 2.25
C SER A 164 -2.85 18.86 3.59
N GLN A 165 -3.44 19.90 4.21
CA GLN A 165 -3.03 20.33 5.54
C GLN A 165 -3.24 19.25 6.61
N LYS A 166 -4.31 18.47 6.47
CA LYS A 166 -4.58 17.35 7.36
C LYS A 166 -3.51 16.26 7.21
N PHE A 167 -3.15 15.88 5.99
CA PHE A 167 -2.05 14.94 5.75
C PHE A 167 -0.72 15.45 6.30
N ALA A 168 -0.40 16.72 6.15
CA ALA A 168 0.81 17.30 6.75
C ALA A 168 0.83 17.15 8.29
N ARG A 169 -0.31 17.42 8.96
CA ARG A 169 -0.43 17.18 10.41
C ARG A 169 -0.30 15.71 10.79
N MET A 170 -0.87 14.79 9.99
CA MET A 170 -0.76 13.37 10.22
C MET A 170 0.68 12.89 10.06
N ARG A 171 1.42 13.36 9.06
CA ARG A 171 2.86 13.05 8.90
C ARG A 171 3.66 13.54 10.10
N LYS A 172 3.41 14.78 10.55
CA LYS A 172 4.07 15.31 11.76
C LYS A 172 3.77 14.46 13.00
N SER A 173 2.52 14.03 13.17
CA SER A 173 2.11 13.14 14.27
C SER A 173 2.79 11.77 14.16
N LEU A 174 2.86 11.21 12.96
CA LEU A 174 3.57 9.95 12.71
C LEU A 174 5.04 10.06 13.09
N ARG A 175 5.71 11.12 12.67
CA ARG A 175 7.12 11.37 13.00
C ARG A 175 7.32 11.40 14.51
N SER A 176 6.55 12.22 15.24
CA SER A 176 6.66 12.30 16.70
C SER A 176 6.39 10.97 17.38
N TYR A 177 5.43 10.18 16.86
CA TYR A 177 5.14 8.86 17.39
C TYR A 177 6.28 7.87 17.16
N LEU A 178 6.91 7.90 16.00
CA LEU A 178 8.08 7.06 15.68
C LEU A 178 9.28 7.43 16.57
N GLU A 179 9.53 8.75 16.76
CA GLU A 179 10.58 9.27 17.66
C GLU A 179 10.35 8.78 19.10
N GLU A 180 9.13 8.88 19.62
CA GLU A 180 8.74 8.41 20.96
C GLU A 180 8.96 6.91 21.15
N LYS A 181 8.73 6.11 20.10
CA LYS A 181 8.92 4.66 20.13
C LYS A 181 10.36 4.21 19.84
N GLY A 182 11.28 5.15 19.63
CA GLY A 182 12.65 4.83 19.23
C GLY A 182 12.76 4.13 17.87
N ALA A 183 11.73 4.28 17.02
CA ALA A 183 11.69 3.69 15.68
C ALA A 183 12.26 4.63 14.60
N VAL A 184 12.70 5.82 14.99
CA VAL A 184 13.43 6.79 14.17
C VAL A 184 14.67 7.17 14.98
N LEU A 185 15.80 6.93 14.40
CA LEU A 185 17.11 7.28 14.96
C LEU A 185 17.68 8.48 14.21
#